data_2141ca60cab0c81a74e4fa53437782d3
#
_entry.id   2141ca60cab0c81a74e4fa53437782d3
#
_cell.length_a   1.000
_cell.length_b   1.000
_cell.length_c   1.000
_cell.angle_alpha   90.00
_cell.angle_beta   90.00
_cell.angle_gamma   90.00
#
_symmetry.space_group_name_H-M   'P 1'
#
loop_
_entity.id
_entity.type
_entity.pdbx_description
1 polymer ?
#
loop_
_entity_poly.entity_id
_entity_poly.type
_entity_poly.pdbx_seq_one_letter_code
_entity_poly.pdbx_strand_id
1 'polypeptide(L)'
;MNRHVKTALIAAAAAGTYSALTGLVYYEVMGRRAHIPPFVFSLADKQAQKKPDYKPYKETDGEKWFKEQSLIEFTRTNEENHALKAYFLPAENDSKKFVFLSHGYRSNARDEFGRFTKFYHDNGINVFMVDHQAAGQSEGGLITFGQREARDGLEWLDFMIDTFGADIEIFLHGISMGCATVTAMTGSDTLPENVKFTVADCG
;
A
#
# COMPACT_ATOMS: atom_id res chain seq x y z
N MET A 1 49.45 8.62 22.16
CA MET A 1 48.35 9.20 21.35
C MET A 1 47.82 10.41 22.12
N ASN A 2 47.75 11.58 21.49
CA ASN A 2 47.29 12.83 22.09
C ASN A 2 45.79 12.71 22.50
N ARG A 3 45.45 13.33 23.63
CA ARG A 3 44.07 13.32 24.19
C ARG A 3 43.03 13.75 23.15
N HIS A 4 43.35 14.79 22.36
CA HIS A 4 42.44 15.26 21.28
C HIS A 4 42.23 14.23 20.17
N VAL A 5 43.24 13.47 19.82
CA VAL A 5 43.16 12.39 18.82
C VAL A 5 42.28 11.24 19.34
N LYS A 6 42.41 10.89 20.63
CA LYS A 6 41.53 9.88 21.26
C LYS A 6 40.07 10.32 21.25
N THR A 7 39.83 11.56 21.64
CA THR A 7 38.43 12.12 21.65
C THR A 7 37.85 12.13 20.24
N ALA A 8 38.61 12.56 19.25
CA ALA A 8 38.17 12.57 17.85
C ALA A 8 37.82 11.17 17.32
N LEU A 9 38.66 10.16 17.64
CA LEU A 9 38.41 8.78 17.26
C LEU A 9 37.14 8.19 17.92
N ILE A 10 36.94 8.48 19.21
CA ILE A 10 35.76 8.04 19.93
C ILE A 10 34.51 8.71 19.33
N ALA A 11 34.54 10.01 19.05
CA ALA A 11 33.42 10.72 18.43
C ALA A 11 33.11 10.17 17.01
N ALA A 12 34.16 9.89 16.20
CA ALA A 12 33.97 9.32 14.88
C ALA A 12 33.39 7.90 14.95
N ALA A 13 33.86 7.07 15.90
CA ALA A 13 33.30 5.74 16.11
C ALA A 13 31.83 5.79 16.56
N ALA A 14 31.49 6.69 17.50
CA ALA A 14 30.12 6.88 17.97
C ALA A 14 29.19 7.36 16.84
N ALA A 15 29.64 8.32 16.02
CA ALA A 15 28.89 8.79 14.85
C ALA A 15 28.69 7.68 13.82
N GLY A 16 29.73 6.89 13.54
CA GLY A 16 29.65 5.74 12.63
C GLY A 16 28.67 4.68 13.14
N THR A 17 28.70 4.36 14.43
CA THR A 17 27.77 3.40 15.04
C THR A 17 26.33 3.92 14.99
N TYR A 18 26.12 5.20 15.31
CA TYR A 18 24.78 5.83 15.21
C TYR A 18 24.23 5.78 13.78
N SER A 19 25.05 6.17 12.80
CA SER A 19 24.65 6.14 11.39
C SER A 19 24.31 4.71 10.91
N ALA A 20 25.12 3.72 11.33
CA ALA A 20 24.86 2.33 10.99
C ALA A 20 23.54 1.81 11.61
N LEU A 21 23.30 2.11 12.88
CA LEU A 21 22.04 1.75 13.57
C LEU A 21 20.83 2.44 12.94
N THR A 22 20.95 3.74 12.62
CA THR A 22 19.89 4.49 11.96
C THR A 22 19.60 3.92 10.58
N GLY A 23 20.63 3.59 9.80
CA GLY A 23 20.49 2.95 8.50
C GLY A 23 19.83 1.57 8.59
N LEU A 24 20.18 0.78 9.62
CA LEU A 24 19.56 -0.51 9.86
C LEU A 24 18.07 -0.37 10.18
N VAL A 25 17.72 0.51 11.13
CA VAL A 25 16.31 0.78 11.51
C VAL A 25 15.53 1.30 10.31
N TYR A 26 16.10 2.24 9.54
CA TYR A 26 15.47 2.74 8.33
C TYR A 26 15.17 1.61 7.34
N TYR A 27 16.16 0.75 7.07
CA TYR A 27 15.99 -0.38 6.17
C TYR A 27 14.95 -1.39 6.68
N GLU A 28 14.93 -1.66 7.98
CA GLU A 28 13.94 -2.57 8.61
C GLU A 28 12.51 -2.00 8.56
N VAL A 29 12.35 -0.69 8.63
CA VAL A 29 11.03 -0.05 8.56
C VAL A 29 10.59 0.18 7.12
N MET A 30 11.45 0.72 6.28
CA MET A 30 11.10 1.15 4.92
C MET A 30 11.35 0.09 3.86
N GLY A 31 12.20 -0.91 4.15
CA GLY A 31 12.62 -1.91 3.17
C GLY A 31 11.56 -2.97 2.92
N ARG A 32 11.42 -3.38 1.65
CA ARG A 32 10.53 -4.47 1.22
C ARG A 32 10.78 -5.79 1.96
N ARG A 33 12.04 -6.10 2.25
CA ARG A 33 12.48 -7.36 2.87
C ARG A 33 12.90 -7.21 4.33
N ALA A 34 12.39 -6.18 4.99
CA ALA A 34 12.72 -5.99 6.39
C ALA A 34 12.35 -7.24 7.22
N HIS A 35 13.33 -7.78 7.90
CA HIS A 35 13.19 -8.97 8.71
C HIS A 35 12.76 -8.58 10.12
N ILE A 36 11.47 -8.27 10.31
CA ILE A 36 10.96 -8.35 11.68
C ILE A 36 11.00 -9.84 12.04
N PRO A 37 11.85 -10.23 13.02
CA PRO A 37 12.01 -11.64 13.32
C PRO A 37 10.65 -12.28 13.63
N PRO A 38 10.36 -13.48 13.12
CA PRO A 38 9.06 -14.14 13.32
C PRO A 38 8.63 -14.25 14.80
N PHE A 39 9.60 -14.27 15.73
CA PHE A 39 9.31 -14.31 17.16
C PHE A 39 8.60 -13.05 17.67
N VAL A 40 8.82 -11.86 17.07
CA VAL A 40 8.16 -10.61 17.47
C VAL A 40 6.66 -10.71 17.18
N PHE A 41 6.30 -11.20 15.99
CA PHE A 41 4.89 -11.46 15.65
C PHE A 41 4.29 -12.55 16.53
N SER A 42 5.05 -13.63 16.79
CA SER A 42 4.56 -14.70 17.66
C SER A 42 4.33 -14.23 19.10
N LEU A 43 5.13 -13.28 19.60
CA LEU A 43 4.92 -12.70 20.93
C LEU A 43 3.67 -11.80 20.96
N ALA A 44 3.47 -10.97 19.93
CA ALA A 44 2.29 -10.13 19.82
C ALA A 44 1.01 -10.98 19.71
N ASP A 45 1.03 -12.01 18.88
CA ASP A 45 -0.10 -12.94 18.70
C ASP A 45 -0.41 -13.72 19.99
N LYS A 46 0.61 -14.27 20.65
CA LYS A 46 0.45 -14.92 21.96
C LYS A 46 -0.12 -13.99 23.04
N GLN A 47 0.19 -12.71 22.97
CA GLN A 47 -0.34 -11.71 23.88
C GLN A 47 -1.78 -11.32 23.56
N ALA A 48 -2.13 -11.26 22.26
CA ALA A 48 -3.50 -11.06 21.80
C ALA A 48 -4.42 -12.25 22.20
N GLN A 49 -3.96 -13.48 22.01
CA GLN A 49 -4.70 -14.70 22.34
C GLN A 49 -5.06 -14.84 23.84
N LYS A 50 -4.36 -14.11 24.71
CA LYS A 50 -4.66 -14.07 26.15
C LYS A 50 -5.81 -13.13 26.52
N LYS A 51 -6.31 -12.34 25.58
CA LYS A 51 -7.45 -11.44 25.84
C LYS A 51 -8.75 -12.24 25.92
N PRO A 52 -9.65 -11.93 26.88
CA PRO A 52 -10.90 -12.69 27.06
C PRO A 52 -11.83 -12.68 25.85
N ASP A 53 -11.72 -11.67 25.01
CA ASP A 53 -12.54 -11.43 23.81
C ASP A 53 -11.83 -11.83 22.52
N TYR A 54 -10.65 -12.47 22.60
CA TYR A 54 -9.93 -12.92 21.42
C TYR A 54 -10.78 -13.89 20.61
N LYS A 55 -11.02 -13.53 19.35
CA LYS A 55 -11.64 -14.41 18.36
C LYS A 55 -10.62 -14.63 17.24
N PRO A 56 -10.30 -15.89 16.90
CA PRO A 56 -9.43 -16.17 15.77
C PRO A 56 -10.09 -15.62 14.49
N TYR A 57 -9.26 -15.09 13.60
CA TYR A 57 -9.72 -14.63 12.29
C TYR A 57 -10.45 -15.76 11.55
N LYS A 58 -11.60 -15.43 10.99
CA LYS A 58 -12.34 -16.30 10.08
C LYS A 58 -12.51 -15.61 8.75
N GLU A 59 -12.19 -16.34 7.69
CA GLU A 59 -12.41 -15.87 6.34
C GLU A 59 -13.87 -15.49 6.12
N THR A 60 -14.10 -14.30 5.58
CA THR A 60 -15.44 -13.78 5.27
C THR A 60 -15.97 -14.39 3.98
N ASP A 61 -17.29 -14.34 3.76
CA ASP A 61 -17.88 -14.79 2.51
C ASP A 61 -17.45 -13.91 1.32
N GLY A 62 -17.15 -12.62 1.56
CA GLY A 62 -16.58 -11.73 0.56
C GLY A 62 -15.18 -12.19 0.10
N GLU A 63 -14.32 -12.63 1.03
CA GLU A 63 -12.99 -13.13 0.68
C GLU A 63 -13.03 -14.45 -0.07
N LYS A 64 -13.95 -15.35 0.29
CA LYS A 64 -14.17 -16.60 -0.47
C LYS A 64 -14.61 -16.31 -1.88
N TRP A 65 -15.61 -15.44 -2.04
CA TRP A 65 -16.10 -15.01 -3.33
C TRP A 65 -15.00 -14.35 -4.17
N PHE A 66 -14.20 -13.47 -3.57
CA PHE A 66 -13.10 -12.78 -4.25
C PHE A 66 -12.06 -13.75 -4.84
N LYS A 67 -11.73 -14.82 -4.13
CA LYS A 67 -10.78 -15.84 -4.58
C LYS A 67 -11.25 -16.60 -5.84
N GLU A 68 -12.55 -16.61 -6.09
CA GLU A 68 -13.15 -17.24 -7.26
C GLU A 68 -13.19 -16.31 -8.49
N GLN A 69 -12.87 -15.00 -8.28
CA GLN A 69 -12.92 -14.03 -9.36
C GLN A 69 -11.66 -14.07 -10.24
N SER A 70 -11.88 -13.90 -11.54
CA SER A 70 -10.79 -13.70 -12.51
C SER A 70 -10.48 -12.21 -12.61
N LEU A 71 -9.29 -11.82 -12.19
CA LEU A 71 -8.82 -10.44 -12.24
C LEU A 71 -8.06 -10.17 -13.53
N ILE A 72 -8.31 -9.02 -14.15
CA ILE A 72 -7.49 -8.52 -15.25
C ILE A 72 -6.27 -7.84 -14.64
N GLU A 73 -5.08 -8.24 -15.04
CA GLU A 73 -3.82 -7.70 -14.52
C GLU A 73 -3.26 -6.64 -15.46
N PHE A 74 -2.84 -5.52 -14.89
CA PHE A 74 -2.12 -4.47 -15.57
C PHE A 74 -0.70 -4.33 -15.02
N THR A 75 0.20 -3.90 -15.88
CA THR A 75 1.58 -3.57 -15.50
C THR A 75 1.95 -2.25 -16.15
N ARG A 76 2.51 -1.34 -15.37
CA ARG A 76 3.11 -0.11 -15.89
C ARG A 76 4.48 0.11 -15.23
N THR A 77 5.32 0.85 -15.90
CA THR A 77 6.62 1.28 -15.34
C THR A 77 6.46 2.70 -14.80
N ASN A 78 6.88 2.92 -13.55
CA ASN A 78 6.87 4.24 -12.94
C ASN A 78 8.13 5.06 -13.29
N GLU A 79 8.21 6.31 -12.82
CA GLU A 79 9.36 7.21 -13.06
C GLU A 79 10.69 6.65 -12.54
N GLU A 80 10.67 5.78 -11.53
CA GLU A 80 11.87 5.13 -10.98
C GLU A 80 12.26 3.85 -11.74
N ASN A 81 11.58 3.59 -12.87
CA ASN A 81 11.79 2.40 -13.71
C ASN A 81 11.45 1.08 -13.00
N HIS A 82 10.49 1.10 -12.08
CA HIS A 82 9.94 -0.10 -11.44
C HIS A 82 8.65 -0.54 -12.15
N ALA A 83 8.51 -1.84 -12.41
CA ALA A 83 7.27 -2.42 -12.89
C ALA A 83 6.26 -2.51 -11.74
N LEU A 84 5.16 -1.77 -11.84
CA LEU A 84 4.07 -1.76 -10.88
C LEU A 84 2.89 -2.59 -11.40
N LYS A 85 2.18 -3.25 -10.49
CA LYS A 85 1.04 -4.11 -10.78
C LYS A 85 -0.27 -3.51 -10.27
N ALA A 86 -1.31 -3.71 -11.06
CA ALA A 86 -2.68 -3.44 -10.67
C ALA A 86 -3.60 -4.59 -11.11
N TYR A 87 -4.72 -4.69 -10.44
CA TYR A 87 -5.73 -5.72 -10.67
C TYR A 87 -7.09 -5.06 -10.84
N PHE A 88 -7.79 -5.47 -11.86
CA PHE A 88 -9.09 -4.94 -12.20
C PHE A 88 -10.16 -6.02 -12.18
N LEU A 89 -11.25 -5.74 -11.49
CA LEU A 89 -12.46 -6.54 -11.52
C LEU A 89 -13.59 -5.67 -12.08
N PRO A 90 -14.09 -5.95 -13.29
CA PRO A 90 -15.22 -5.21 -13.85
C PRO A 90 -16.49 -5.48 -13.07
N ALA A 91 -17.37 -4.49 -12.97
CA ALA A 91 -18.76 -4.68 -12.54
C ALA A 91 -19.53 -5.48 -13.58
N GLU A 92 -20.64 -6.10 -13.19
CA GLU A 92 -21.49 -6.89 -14.11
C GLU A 92 -22.21 -6.03 -15.17
N ASN A 93 -22.30 -4.72 -14.95
CA ASN A 93 -22.94 -3.75 -15.84
C ASN A 93 -21.88 -2.84 -16.49
N ASP A 94 -22.27 -2.12 -17.54
CA ASP A 94 -21.40 -1.12 -18.19
C ASP A 94 -21.30 0.16 -17.33
N SER A 95 -20.77 0.02 -16.12
CA SER A 95 -20.65 1.08 -15.14
C SER A 95 -19.49 2.00 -15.43
N LYS A 96 -19.72 3.30 -15.31
CA LYS A 96 -18.65 4.32 -15.33
C LYS A 96 -18.08 4.66 -13.95
N LYS A 97 -18.54 3.97 -12.89
CA LYS A 97 -18.06 4.16 -11.53
C LYS A 97 -16.94 3.19 -11.22
N PHE A 98 -15.86 3.72 -10.70
CA PHE A 98 -14.67 2.98 -10.32
C PHE A 98 -14.28 3.28 -8.89
N VAL A 99 -13.81 2.28 -8.16
CA VAL A 99 -13.07 2.48 -6.93
C VAL A 99 -11.59 2.17 -7.16
N PHE A 100 -10.72 3.11 -6.81
CA PHE A 100 -9.28 2.92 -6.72
C PHE A 100 -8.92 2.55 -5.29
N LEU A 101 -8.31 1.38 -5.08
CA LEU A 101 -8.01 0.82 -3.76
C LEU A 101 -6.51 0.85 -3.48
N SER A 102 -6.13 1.50 -2.38
CA SER A 102 -4.76 1.72 -1.91
C SER A 102 -4.53 1.00 -0.57
N HIS A 103 -3.72 -0.07 -0.59
CA HIS A 103 -3.51 -0.95 0.57
C HIS A 103 -2.59 -0.35 1.65
N GLY A 104 -2.63 -0.95 2.83
CA GLY A 104 -1.84 -0.58 3.98
C GLY A 104 -0.39 -1.04 3.94
N TYR A 105 0.36 -0.65 4.98
CA TYR A 105 1.77 -0.97 5.16
C TYR A 105 2.00 -2.49 5.18
N ARG A 106 2.93 -2.95 4.33
CA ARG A 106 3.31 -4.37 4.19
C ARG A 106 2.17 -5.33 3.84
N SER A 107 1.09 -4.78 3.30
CA SER A 107 0.01 -5.54 2.70
C SER A 107 0.19 -5.59 1.17
N ASN A 108 -0.82 -6.03 0.47
CA ASN A 108 -0.94 -5.99 -0.98
C ASN A 108 -2.42 -5.89 -1.36
N ALA A 109 -2.68 -5.61 -2.64
CA ALA A 109 -4.03 -5.41 -3.14
C ALA A 109 -4.99 -6.57 -2.84
N ARG A 110 -4.56 -7.79 -3.11
CA ARG A 110 -5.43 -8.98 -3.01
C ARG A 110 -5.74 -9.36 -1.56
N ASP A 111 -4.74 -9.27 -0.68
CA ASP A 111 -4.90 -9.66 0.72
C ASP A 111 -5.70 -8.63 1.52
N GLU A 112 -5.51 -7.34 1.23
CA GLU A 112 -6.20 -6.27 1.96
C GLU A 112 -7.67 -6.16 1.55
N PHE A 113 -7.92 -6.16 0.23
CA PHE A 113 -9.22 -5.77 -0.30
C PHE A 113 -10.17 -6.94 -0.62
N GLY A 114 -9.73 -8.18 -0.49
CA GLY A 114 -10.59 -9.34 -0.74
C GLY A 114 -11.95 -9.27 -0.05
N ARG A 115 -12.00 -8.73 1.17
CA ARG A 115 -13.23 -8.57 1.96
C ARG A 115 -14.15 -7.43 1.48
N PHE A 116 -13.59 -6.39 0.85
CA PHE A 116 -14.33 -5.19 0.43
C PHE A 116 -14.78 -5.26 -1.03
N THR A 117 -14.07 -6.01 -1.85
CA THR A 117 -14.26 -6.09 -3.30
C THR A 117 -15.67 -6.49 -3.66
N LYS A 118 -16.24 -7.50 -2.97
CA LYS A 118 -17.61 -7.94 -3.18
C LYS A 118 -18.63 -6.82 -2.96
N PHE A 119 -18.47 -6.00 -1.93
CA PHE A 119 -19.35 -4.87 -1.67
C PHE A 119 -19.39 -3.89 -2.84
N TYR A 120 -18.23 -3.49 -3.36
CA TYR A 120 -18.16 -2.59 -4.50
C TYR A 120 -18.78 -3.20 -5.76
N HIS A 121 -18.41 -4.44 -6.05
CA HIS A 121 -18.92 -5.18 -7.21
C HIS A 121 -20.43 -5.33 -7.18
N ASP A 122 -21.02 -5.74 -6.06
CA ASP A 122 -22.48 -5.91 -5.88
C ASP A 122 -23.23 -4.57 -6.04
N ASN A 123 -22.56 -3.44 -5.81
CA ASN A 123 -23.12 -2.09 -6.02
C ASN A 123 -22.83 -1.52 -7.42
N GLY A 124 -22.37 -2.34 -8.35
CA GLY A 124 -22.11 -1.93 -9.73
C GLY A 124 -20.92 -0.99 -9.88
N ILE A 125 -19.91 -1.12 -9.02
CA ILE A 125 -18.68 -0.32 -9.06
C ILE A 125 -17.54 -1.20 -9.54
N ASN A 126 -16.87 -0.78 -10.60
CA ASN A 126 -15.64 -1.40 -11.08
C ASN A 126 -14.54 -1.25 -10.03
N VAL A 127 -13.80 -2.33 -9.76
CA VAL A 127 -12.76 -2.32 -8.73
C VAL A 127 -11.38 -2.33 -9.36
N PHE A 128 -10.58 -1.29 -9.09
CA PHE A 128 -9.20 -1.17 -9.50
C PHE A 128 -8.32 -1.08 -8.25
N MET A 129 -7.45 -2.06 -8.05
CA MET A 129 -6.61 -2.16 -6.86
C MET A 129 -5.15 -2.30 -7.28
N VAL A 130 -4.28 -1.55 -6.60
CA VAL A 130 -2.86 -1.51 -6.94
C VAL A 130 -2.01 -2.19 -5.88
N ASP A 131 -0.95 -2.88 -6.31
CA ASP A 131 0.19 -3.18 -5.45
C ASP A 131 1.12 -1.97 -5.50
N HIS A 132 1.31 -1.30 -4.36
CA HIS A 132 2.28 -0.22 -4.26
C HIS A 132 3.70 -0.72 -4.55
N GLN A 133 4.61 0.19 -4.92
CA GLN A 133 6.01 -0.21 -5.03
C GLN A 133 6.49 -0.87 -3.73
N ALA A 134 7.40 -1.82 -3.84
CA ALA A 134 7.88 -2.64 -2.74
C ALA A 134 6.82 -3.53 -2.05
N ALA A 135 5.65 -3.73 -2.67
CA ALA A 135 4.58 -4.59 -2.16
C ALA A 135 4.06 -5.57 -3.22
N GLY A 136 3.46 -6.66 -2.78
CA GLY A 136 2.85 -7.65 -3.65
C GLY A 136 3.74 -8.10 -4.81
N GLN A 137 3.24 -7.95 -6.04
CA GLN A 137 3.97 -8.28 -7.28
C GLN A 137 4.64 -7.06 -7.93
N SER A 138 4.50 -5.85 -7.36
CA SER A 138 5.20 -4.65 -7.82
C SER A 138 6.66 -4.70 -7.44
N GLU A 139 7.51 -4.12 -8.29
CA GLU A 139 8.93 -3.92 -8.01
C GLU A 139 9.17 -2.80 -7.00
N GLY A 140 10.42 -2.48 -6.75
CA GLY A 140 10.86 -1.48 -5.79
C GLY A 140 11.40 -2.10 -4.51
N GLY A 141 12.10 -1.29 -3.73
CA GLY A 141 12.83 -1.71 -2.53
C GLY A 141 12.39 -1.00 -1.25
N LEU A 142 11.70 0.13 -1.36
CA LEU A 142 11.36 0.99 -0.23
C LEU A 142 9.87 1.32 -0.19
N ILE A 143 9.30 1.27 0.99
CA ILE A 143 7.96 1.77 1.31
C ILE A 143 8.13 3.19 1.85
N THR A 144 7.36 4.17 1.37
CA THR A 144 7.55 5.59 1.68
C THR A 144 6.36 6.23 2.40
N PHE A 145 5.46 5.42 2.94
CA PHE A 145 4.31 5.84 3.74
C PHE A 145 3.43 6.89 3.06
N GLY A 146 3.15 6.69 1.78
CA GLY A 146 2.25 7.53 1.00
C GLY A 146 2.94 8.53 0.08
N GLN A 147 4.24 8.78 0.20
CA GLN A 147 4.92 9.81 -0.59
C GLN A 147 5.10 9.40 -2.07
N ARG A 148 5.79 8.27 -2.33
CA ARG A 148 5.96 7.74 -3.69
C ARG A 148 4.69 7.03 -4.14
N GLU A 149 4.05 6.35 -3.22
CA GLU A 149 2.79 5.65 -3.45
C GLU A 149 1.70 6.58 -3.99
N ALA A 150 1.65 7.85 -3.53
CA ALA A 150 0.70 8.84 -4.05
C ALA A 150 1.04 9.27 -5.48
N ARG A 151 2.32 9.47 -5.79
CA ARG A 151 2.76 9.79 -7.16
C ARG A 151 2.40 8.66 -8.12
N ASP A 152 2.78 7.43 -7.77
CA ASP A 152 2.44 6.24 -8.56
C ASP A 152 0.92 6.07 -8.70
N GLY A 153 0.17 6.43 -7.64
CA GLY A 153 -1.29 6.42 -7.62
C GLY A 153 -1.91 7.40 -8.62
N LEU A 154 -1.40 8.64 -8.69
CA LEU A 154 -1.85 9.63 -9.68
C LEU A 154 -1.61 9.14 -11.10
N GLU A 155 -0.44 8.57 -11.38
CA GLU A 155 -0.15 7.98 -12.68
C GLU A 155 -1.05 6.77 -13.01
N TRP A 156 -1.51 6.01 -12.00
CA TRP A 156 -2.52 4.98 -12.20
C TRP A 156 -3.89 5.56 -12.51
N LEU A 157 -4.26 6.74 -11.96
CA LEU A 157 -5.52 7.42 -12.32
C LEU A 157 -5.51 7.86 -13.77
N ASP A 158 -4.41 8.43 -14.26
CA ASP A 158 -4.26 8.77 -15.67
C ASP A 158 -4.39 7.53 -16.57
N PHE A 159 -3.72 6.44 -16.19
CA PHE A 159 -3.87 5.16 -16.89
C PHE A 159 -5.32 4.66 -16.92
N MET A 160 -6.07 4.79 -15.82
CA MET A 160 -7.48 4.39 -15.77
C MET A 160 -8.32 5.23 -16.72
N ILE A 161 -8.11 6.55 -16.77
CA ILE A 161 -8.84 7.45 -17.65
C ILE A 161 -8.53 7.13 -19.12
N ASP A 162 -7.28 6.91 -19.45
CA ASP A 162 -6.86 6.55 -20.81
C ASP A 162 -7.41 5.18 -21.25
N THR A 163 -7.52 4.23 -20.32
CA THR A 163 -7.95 2.86 -20.61
C THR A 163 -9.47 2.71 -20.66
N PHE A 164 -10.20 3.34 -19.73
CA PHE A 164 -11.63 3.11 -19.52
C PHE A 164 -12.51 4.26 -20.01
N GLY A 165 -11.89 5.40 -20.38
CA GLY A 165 -12.56 6.57 -20.96
C GLY A 165 -12.58 7.78 -20.04
N ALA A 166 -12.65 8.96 -20.65
CA ALA A 166 -12.60 10.24 -19.95
C ALA A 166 -13.86 10.54 -19.09
N ASP A 167 -14.92 9.78 -19.27
CA ASP A 167 -16.21 9.94 -18.59
C ASP A 167 -16.37 9.06 -17.34
N ILE A 168 -15.31 8.36 -16.90
CA ILE A 168 -15.35 7.55 -15.67
C ILE A 168 -15.37 8.44 -14.42
N GLU A 169 -16.06 7.97 -13.38
CA GLU A 169 -16.05 8.56 -12.05
C GLU A 169 -15.22 7.67 -11.11
N ILE A 170 -14.23 8.24 -10.46
CA ILE A 170 -13.29 7.51 -9.61
C ILE A 170 -13.51 7.88 -8.15
N PHE A 171 -13.58 6.86 -7.28
CA PHE A 171 -13.61 6.97 -5.84
C PHE A 171 -12.29 6.43 -5.29
N LEU A 172 -11.58 7.20 -4.49
CA LEU A 172 -10.36 6.73 -3.83
C LEU A 172 -10.73 6.10 -2.49
N HIS A 173 -10.17 4.93 -2.20
CA HIS A 173 -10.28 4.32 -0.88
C HIS A 173 -8.92 3.77 -0.45
N GLY A 174 -8.39 4.32 0.63
CA GLY A 174 -7.12 3.92 1.22
C GLY A 174 -7.27 3.46 2.65
N ILE A 175 -6.59 2.37 3.01
CA ILE A 175 -6.58 1.80 4.36
C ILE A 175 -5.20 2.00 5.00
N SER A 176 -5.13 2.50 6.24
CA SER A 176 -3.90 2.68 7.01
C SER A 176 -2.87 3.53 6.23
N MET A 177 -1.71 2.99 5.84
CA MET A 177 -0.77 3.69 4.95
C MET A 177 -1.44 4.12 3.64
N GLY A 178 -2.35 3.32 3.10
CA GLY A 178 -3.15 3.69 1.93
C GLY A 178 -4.00 4.92 2.15
N CYS A 179 -4.45 5.19 3.38
CA CYS A 179 -5.11 6.46 3.74
C CYS A 179 -4.16 7.65 3.53
N ALA A 180 -2.92 7.57 4.00
CA ALA A 180 -1.93 8.63 3.75
C ALA A 180 -1.69 8.82 2.24
N THR A 181 -1.63 7.73 1.47
CA THR A 181 -1.49 7.74 0.02
C THR A 181 -2.65 8.49 -0.65
N VAL A 182 -3.90 8.08 -0.42
CA VAL A 182 -5.05 8.73 -1.09
C VAL A 182 -5.27 10.16 -0.61
N THR A 183 -4.91 10.48 0.64
CA THR A 183 -4.96 11.86 1.16
C THR A 183 -3.93 12.74 0.42
N ALA A 184 -2.70 12.24 0.24
CA ALA A 184 -1.67 12.95 -0.53
C ALA A 184 -2.06 13.12 -2.01
N MET A 185 -2.66 12.09 -2.63
CA MET A 185 -3.23 12.20 -3.99
C MET A 185 -4.29 13.29 -4.05
N THR A 186 -5.23 13.32 -3.10
CA THR A 186 -6.33 14.30 -3.06
C THR A 186 -5.82 15.75 -2.90
N GLY A 187 -4.69 15.93 -2.21
CA GLY A 187 -4.05 17.24 -2.05
C GLY A 187 -3.15 17.66 -3.22
N SER A 188 -3.05 16.86 -4.26
CA SER A 188 -2.21 17.17 -5.43
C SER A 188 -2.89 18.12 -6.40
N ASP A 189 -2.12 19.08 -6.94
CA ASP A 189 -2.57 19.98 -8.01
C ASP A 189 -2.84 19.24 -9.34
N THR A 190 -2.36 18.00 -9.46
CA THR A 190 -2.53 17.14 -10.64
C THR A 190 -3.64 16.10 -10.48
N LEU A 191 -4.46 16.20 -9.42
CA LEU A 191 -5.57 15.27 -9.21
C LEU A 191 -6.59 15.41 -10.36
N PRO A 192 -6.93 14.33 -11.09
CA PRO A 192 -7.93 14.39 -12.15
C PRO A 192 -9.32 14.75 -11.64
N GLU A 193 -10.07 15.54 -12.41
CA GLU A 193 -11.47 15.90 -12.10
C GLU A 193 -12.42 14.68 -12.05
N ASN A 194 -12.00 13.56 -12.59
CA ASN A 194 -12.68 12.26 -12.50
C ASN A 194 -12.80 11.76 -11.06
N VAL A 195 -11.94 12.18 -10.15
CA VAL A 195 -12.01 11.82 -8.73
C VAL A 195 -13.13 12.60 -8.06
N LYS A 196 -14.15 11.89 -7.53
CA LYS A 196 -15.36 12.49 -6.95
C LYS A 196 -15.32 12.56 -5.43
N PHE A 197 -14.75 11.56 -4.76
CA PHE A 197 -14.52 11.60 -3.31
C PHE A 197 -13.43 10.62 -2.89
N THR A 198 -12.96 10.80 -1.66
CA THR A 198 -11.91 9.98 -1.05
C THR A 198 -12.38 9.44 0.29
N VAL A 199 -12.19 8.15 0.50
CA VAL A 199 -12.37 7.45 1.78
C VAL A 199 -10.99 7.19 2.37
N ALA A 200 -10.71 7.82 3.49
CA ALA A 200 -9.49 7.65 4.26
C ALA A 200 -9.80 6.79 5.49
N ASP A 201 -9.52 5.48 5.43
CA ASP A 201 -9.88 4.52 6.47
C ASP A 201 -8.68 4.20 7.38
N CYS A 202 -8.83 4.40 8.67
CA CYS A 202 -7.83 4.09 9.70
C CYS A 202 -6.46 4.78 9.48
N GLY A 203 -6.46 6.02 8.98
CA GLY A 203 -5.25 6.84 8.76
C GLY A 203 -4.80 7.62 9.98
#